data_ef8a71220e3be261496304cc4622467d
#
_entry.id   ef8a71220e3be261496304cc4622467d
#
_cell.length_a   1.000
_cell.length_b   1.000
_cell.length_c   1.000
_cell.angle_alpha   90.00
_cell.angle_beta   90.00
_cell.angle_gamma   90.00
#
_symmetry.space_group_name_H-M   'P 1'
#
loop_
_entity.id
_entity.type
_entity.pdbx_description
1 polymer ?
#
loop_
_entity_poly.entity_id
_entity_poly.type
_entity_poly.pdbx_seq_one_letter_code
_entity_poly.pdbx_strand_id
1 'polypeptide(L)' 'PSKIKLLAMLGNYVVTLQAAQASTWLAQARAAGVSDGELADLGFVCLLTAGIPAWFECCDLLAA' A
#
# COMPACT_ATOMS: atom_id res chain seq x y z
N PRO A 1 -6.50 0.56 -15.70
CA PRO A 1 -5.19 0.33 -15.10
C PRO A 1 -5.09 -1.03 -14.46
N SER A 2 -3.92 -1.66 -14.57
CA SER A 2 -3.74 -2.99 -14.00
C SER A 2 -3.56 -2.92 -12.49
N LYS A 3 -3.95 -4.00 -11.79
CA LYS A 3 -3.72 -4.12 -10.35
C LYS A 3 -2.23 -4.01 -10.01
N ILE A 4 -1.36 -4.56 -10.84
CA ILE A 4 0.08 -4.51 -10.60
C ILE A 4 0.59 -3.08 -10.56
N LYS A 5 0.15 -2.26 -11.53
CA LYS A 5 0.54 -0.85 -11.58
C LYS A 5 0.06 -0.09 -10.34
N LEU A 6 -1.19 -0.31 -9.94
CA LEU A 6 -1.75 0.33 -8.75
C LEU A 6 -1.03 -0.09 -7.47
N LEU A 7 -0.70 -1.38 -7.34
CA LEU A 7 0.06 -1.87 -6.19
C LEU A 7 1.48 -1.30 -6.16
N ALA A 8 2.14 -1.17 -7.32
CA ALA A 8 3.46 -0.58 -7.39
C ALA A 8 3.44 0.89 -6.95
N MET A 9 2.45 1.66 -7.40
CA MET A 9 2.30 3.06 -7.00
C MET A 9 2.00 3.18 -5.51
N LEU A 10 1.08 2.37 -5.01
CA LEU A 10 0.73 2.36 -3.59
C LEU A 10 1.95 2.02 -2.73
N GLY A 11 2.69 0.97 -3.09
CA GLY A 11 3.89 0.56 -2.37
C GLY A 11 4.94 1.66 -2.32
N ASN A 12 5.14 2.38 -3.42
CA ASN A 12 6.08 3.49 -3.47
C ASN A 12 5.71 4.58 -2.44
N TYR A 13 4.43 4.95 -2.37
CA TYR A 13 4.00 5.98 -1.43
C TYR A 13 4.01 5.50 0.02
N VAL A 14 3.80 4.21 0.26
CA VAL A 14 3.92 3.63 1.60
C VAL A 14 5.37 3.66 2.08
N VAL A 15 6.32 3.19 1.27
CA VAL A 15 7.74 3.13 1.68
C VAL A 15 8.37 4.51 1.81
N THR A 16 7.84 5.50 1.09
CA THR A 16 8.31 6.88 1.21
C THR A 16 7.53 7.67 2.27
N LEU A 17 6.63 7.03 2.99
CA LEU A 17 5.85 7.61 4.09
C LEU A 17 4.99 8.81 3.66
N GLN A 18 4.43 8.75 2.46
CA GLN A 18 3.56 9.79 1.93
C GLN A 18 2.09 9.38 2.09
N ALA A 19 1.58 9.52 3.31
CA ALA A 19 0.27 8.99 3.71
C ALA A 19 -0.89 9.52 2.85
N ALA A 20 -0.90 10.80 2.51
CA ALA A 20 -1.99 11.37 1.72
C ALA A 20 -2.07 10.76 0.32
N GLN A 21 -0.94 10.63 -0.36
CA GLN A 21 -0.85 10.00 -1.67
C GLN A 21 -1.17 8.51 -1.59
N ALA A 22 -0.64 7.84 -0.56
CA ALA A 22 -0.92 6.42 -0.35
C ALA A 22 -2.42 6.18 -0.17
N SER A 23 -3.11 7.02 0.57
CA SER A 23 -4.55 6.90 0.78
C SER A 23 -5.33 7.02 -0.54
N THR A 24 -4.94 7.96 -1.40
CA THR A 24 -5.55 8.13 -2.72
C THR A 24 -5.37 6.87 -3.59
N TRP A 25 -4.15 6.33 -3.63
CA TRP A 25 -3.86 5.14 -4.43
C TRP A 25 -4.49 3.88 -3.84
N LEU A 26 -4.64 3.82 -2.51
CA LEU A 26 -5.37 2.73 -1.86
C LEU A 26 -6.82 2.70 -2.33
N ALA A 27 -7.48 3.85 -2.38
CA ALA A 27 -8.86 3.93 -2.86
C ALA A 27 -8.99 3.43 -4.30
N GLN A 28 -8.05 3.81 -5.17
CA GLN A 28 -8.04 3.34 -6.55
C GLN A 28 -7.78 1.84 -6.65
N ALA A 29 -6.88 1.31 -5.82
CA ALA A 29 -6.59 -0.12 -5.79
C ALA A 29 -7.82 -0.91 -5.39
N ARG A 30 -8.52 -0.48 -4.33
CA ARG A 30 -9.76 -1.14 -3.90
C ARG A 30 -10.83 -1.08 -4.98
N ALA A 31 -10.97 0.05 -5.65
CA ALA A 31 -11.94 0.20 -6.75
C ALA A 31 -11.62 -0.72 -7.94
N ALA A 32 -10.35 -1.05 -8.14
CA ALA A 32 -9.92 -1.96 -9.20
C ALA A 32 -10.02 -3.45 -8.77
N GLY A 33 -10.49 -3.72 -7.55
CA GLY A 33 -10.70 -5.09 -7.08
C GLY A 33 -9.51 -5.72 -6.38
N VAL A 34 -8.53 -4.92 -5.94
CA VAL A 34 -7.43 -5.43 -5.13
C VAL A 34 -7.99 -5.88 -3.77
N SER A 35 -7.70 -7.10 -3.38
CA SER A 35 -8.23 -7.70 -2.15
C SER A 35 -7.43 -7.28 -0.92
N ASP A 36 -8.02 -7.45 0.26
CA ASP A 36 -7.32 -7.22 1.53
C ASP A 36 -6.09 -8.13 1.65
N GLY A 37 -6.18 -9.37 1.17
CA GLY A 37 -5.02 -10.29 1.15
C GLY A 37 -3.88 -9.76 0.28
N GLU A 38 -4.19 -9.24 -0.89
CA GLU A 38 -3.19 -8.63 -1.77
C GLU A 38 -2.57 -7.39 -1.13
N LEU A 39 -3.36 -6.59 -0.42
CA LEU A 39 -2.86 -5.42 0.29
C LEU A 39 -1.96 -5.82 1.47
N ALA A 40 -2.31 -6.87 2.19
CA ALA A 40 -1.49 -7.39 3.27
C ALA A 40 -0.14 -7.90 2.74
N ASP A 41 -0.14 -8.58 1.60
CA ASP A 41 1.09 -9.04 0.95
C ASP A 41 1.97 -7.86 0.54
N LEU A 42 1.37 -6.79 0.01
CA LEU A 42 2.10 -5.57 -0.29
C LEU A 42 2.74 -4.98 0.96
N GLY A 43 2.01 -4.93 2.08
CA GLY A 43 2.53 -4.45 3.36
C GLY A 43 3.74 -5.25 3.81
N PHE A 44 3.69 -6.57 3.63
CA PHE A 44 4.80 -7.45 3.97
C PHE A 44 6.04 -7.16 3.12
N VAL A 45 5.85 -6.93 1.81
CA VAL A 45 6.94 -6.52 0.92
C VAL A 45 7.53 -5.18 1.39
N CYS A 46 6.70 -4.22 1.78
CA CYS A 46 7.17 -2.94 2.30
C CYS A 46 7.99 -3.13 3.58
N LEU A 47 7.58 -4.03 4.46
CA LEU A 47 8.35 -4.36 5.66
C LEU A 47 9.74 -4.90 5.30
N LEU A 48 9.81 -5.82 4.36
CA LEU A 48 11.06 -6.47 3.97
C LEU A 48 12.01 -5.50 3.25
N THR A 49 11.48 -4.55 2.51
CA THR A 49 12.29 -3.64 1.69
C THR A 49 12.61 -2.32 2.36
N ALA A 50 11.73 -1.80 3.19
CA ALA A 50 11.86 -0.46 3.79
C ALA A 50 11.82 -0.45 5.32
N GLY A 51 11.56 -1.60 5.95
CA GLY A 51 11.63 -1.75 7.39
C GLY A 51 10.34 -1.44 8.14
N ILE A 52 10.46 -1.42 9.47
CA ILE A 52 9.32 -1.29 10.39
C ILE A 52 8.51 0.00 10.20
N PRO A 53 9.11 1.17 9.97
CA PRO A 53 8.30 2.38 9.74
C PRO A 53 7.32 2.25 8.58
N ALA A 54 7.72 1.61 7.48
CA ALA A 54 6.83 1.38 6.35
C ALA A 54 5.73 0.38 6.69
N TRP A 55 6.03 -0.62 7.50
CA TRP A 55 5.04 -1.58 7.98
C TRP A 55 3.96 -0.89 8.80
N PHE A 56 4.34 -0.03 9.75
CA PHE A 56 3.38 0.72 10.54
C PHE A 56 2.54 1.66 9.67
N GLU A 57 3.14 2.33 8.70
CA GLU A 57 2.42 3.18 7.76
C GLU A 57 1.35 2.38 7.02
N CYS A 58 1.70 1.19 6.54
CA CYS A 58 0.76 0.32 5.83
C CYS A 58 -0.37 -0.13 6.75
N CYS A 59 -0.07 -0.52 7.99
CA CYS A 59 -1.07 -0.94 8.96
C CYS A 59 -2.05 0.19 9.28
N ASP A 60 -1.54 1.39 9.51
CA ASP A 60 -2.39 2.56 9.78
C ASP A 60 -3.29 2.88 8.59
N LEU A 61 -2.76 2.80 7.38
CA LEU A 61 -3.49 3.06 6.15
C LEU A 61 -4.65 2.07 5.97
N LEU A 62 -4.39 0.79 6.21
CA LEU A 62 -5.40 -0.26 6.04
C LEU A 62 -6.46 -0.25 7.15
N ALA A 63 -6.12 0.26 8.33
CA ALA A 63 -7.04 0.34 9.46
C ALA A 63 -7.99 1.55 9.36
N ALA A 64 -7.67 2.52 8.52
CA ALA A 64 -8.45 3.74 8.39
C ALA A 64 -9.79 3.55 7.69
#